data_f9dc4752bf11f03b278dad0bf3372e91
#
_entry.id   f9dc4752bf11f03b278dad0bf3372e91
#
_cell.length_a   1.000
_cell.length_b   1.000
_cell.length_c   1.000
_cell.angle_alpha   90.00
_cell.angle_beta   90.00
_cell.angle_gamma   90.00
#
_symmetry.space_group_name_H-M   'P 1'
#
loop_
_entity.id
_entity.type
_entity.pdbx_description
1 polymer ?
#
loop_
_entity_poly.entity_id
_entity_poly.type
_entity_poly.pdbx_seq_one_letter_code
_entity_poly.pdbx_strand_id
1 'polypeptide(L)'
;MREGFDPGKVNVKSWKRVKVEFTGGPLSISVPPSTVELTMKKAEVLKNAPRAIAKALAEPLGGVTLDQIITGKGRPAGQLKTAITISDITRPVPYKGKNGFILPLLKRLLTLGISKQNIRIIVGTGTHRASTPEEKIEMLGREVAGSYAVLDHNCEDRASLVCVGKTPTGTEVFLNRTFQEADIKIVTGLTESHFMAGASGGRKAVCPALVDLRTIQKFHSPDFLESENATNLIFEGNPCHEEALAIAKTVGVDFTLTATLDKNLRLTGIFAGDLEKVLDEAVKKIKSYVEIPIEKEFDIVLTHGGYVGRNHYQLAKA
;
A
#
# COMPACT_ATOMS: atom_id res chain seq x y z
N MET A 1 -13.60 41.68 -13.11
CA MET A 1 -14.04 40.94 -14.31
C MET A 1 -12.75 40.51 -15.02
N ARG A 2 -12.43 39.22 -15.10
CA ARG A 2 -11.34 38.74 -15.96
C ARG A 2 -11.76 38.94 -17.40
N GLU A 3 -10.93 39.58 -18.23
CA GLU A 3 -11.18 39.75 -19.67
C GLU A 3 -11.52 38.38 -20.26
N GLY A 4 -12.58 38.33 -21.09
CA GLY A 4 -13.12 37.10 -21.66
C GLY A 4 -12.05 36.35 -22.45
N PHE A 5 -11.83 35.08 -22.13
CA PHE A 5 -10.98 34.16 -22.88
C PHE A 5 -11.53 34.05 -24.33
N ASP A 6 -10.75 34.50 -25.32
CA ASP A 6 -11.04 34.33 -26.73
C ASP A 6 -10.25 33.14 -27.29
N PRO A 7 -10.88 31.96 -27.51
CA PRO A 7 -10.20 30.77 -28.02
C PRO A 7 -9.59 30.95 -29.40
N GLY A 8 -10.08 31.91 -30.19
CA GLY A 8 -9.55 32.21 -31.55
C GLY A 8 -8.19 32.92 -31.53
N LYS A 9 -7.76 33.48 -30.37
CA LYS A 9 -6.48 34.17 -30.22
C LYS A 9 -5.35 33.25 -29.72
N VAL A 10 -5.64 31.97 -29.43
CA VAL A 10 -4.64 31.04 -28.91
C VAL A 10 -3.79 30.47 -30.05
N ASN A 11 -2.52 30.82 -30.11
CA ASN A 11 -1.59 30.29 -31.09
C ASN A 11 -1.12 28.87 -30.70
N VAL A 12 -1.95 27.87 -31.04
CA VAL A 12 -1.64 26.44 -30.74
C VAL A 12 -0.43 25.88 -31.53
N LYS A 13 0.06 26.60 -32.57
CA LYS A 13 1.23 26.15 -33.35
C LYS A 13 2.53 26.14 -32.55
N SER A 14 2.60 26.94 -31.48
CA SER A 14 3.75 27.00 -30.57
C SER A 14 3.66 26.03 -29.40
N TRP A 15 2.59 25.26 -29.29
CA TRP A 15 2.38 24.34 -28.19
C TRP A 15 3.34 23.14 -28.26
N LYS A 16 3.87 22.74 -27.10
CA LYS A 16 4.72 21.55 -26.99
C LYS A 16 3.87 20.31 -26.81
N ARG A 17 4.37 19.17 -27.30
CA ARG A 17 3.75 17.87 -27.10
C ARG A 17 4.34 17.19 -25.86
N VAL A 18 3.47 16.71 -24.97
CA VAL A 18 3.83 15.88 -23.81
C VAL A 18 3.13 14.55 -23.90
N LYS A 19 3.75 13.51 -23.38
CA LYS A 19 3.17 12.16 -23.29
C LYS A 19 2.59 11.96 -21.89
N VAL A 20 1.35 11.52 -21.83
CA VAL A 20 0.69 11.12 -20.57
C VAL A 20 0.32 9.64 -20.66
N GLU A 21 0.43 8.94 -19.53
CA GLU A 21 0.03 7.54 -19.46
C GLU A 21 -1.49 7.42 -19.57
N PHE A 22 -1.96 6.51 -20.42
CA PHE A 22 -3.36 6.22 -20.61
C PHE A 22 -3.59 4.72 -20.77
N THR A 23 -4.78 4.22 -20.41
CA THR A 23 -5.09 2.78 -20.38
C THR A 23 -4.85 2.05 -21.72
N GLY A 24 -4.95 2.74 -22.84
CA GLY A 24 -4.68 2.20 -24.18
C GLY A 24 -3.24 2.41 -24.67
N GLY A 25 -2.35 2.92 -23.82
CA GLY A 25 -0.98 3.33 -24.20
C GLY A 25 -0.76 4.83 -24.02
N PRO A 26 0.46 5.34 -24.22
CA PRO A 26 0.75 6.75 -24.00
C PRO A 26 -0.03 7.65 -24.99
N LEU A 27 -0.76 8.59 -24.44
CA LEU A 27 -1.48 9.63 -25.19
C LEU A 27 -0.57 10.86 -25.36
N SER A 28 -0.44 11.36 -26.58
CA SER A 28 0.27 12.61 -26.84
C SER A 28 -0.71 13.78 -26.83
N ILE A 29 -0.52 14.72 -25.91
CA ILE A 29 -1.33 15.94 -25.80
C ILE A 29 -0.48 17.16 -26.12
N SER A 30 -1.14 18.20 -26.63
CA SER A 30 -0.50 19.51 -26.84
C SER A 30 -0.81 20.41 -25.64
N VAL A 31 0.21 21.05 -25.11
CA VAL A 31 0.12 21.94 -23.96
C VAL A 31 0.85 23.26 -24.23
N PRO A 32 0.47 24.37 -23.56
CA PRO A 32 1.17 25.65 -23.70
C PRO A 32 2.68 25.52 -23.45
N PRO A 33 3.53 26.32 -24.08
CA PRO A 33 4.98 26.28 -23.86
C PRO A 33 5.37 26.52 -22.40
N SER A 34 4.59 27.31 -21.68
CA SER A 34 4.78 27.61 -20.24
C SER A 34 4.42 26.48 -19.29
N THR A 35 3.88 25.37 -19.79
CA THR A 35 3.51 24.21 -18.95
C THR A 35 4.76 23.63 -18.28
N VAL A 36 4.69 23.44 -16.97
CA VAL A 36 5.70 22.78 -16.16
C VAL A 36 5.35 21.30 -16.03
N GLU A 37 6.30 20.42 -16.31
CA GLU A 37 6.13 18.99 -16.08
C GLU A 37 6.73 18.63 -14.71
N LEU A 38 5.85 18.26 -13.78
CA LEU A 38 6.27 17.79 -12.47
C LEU A 38 6.37 16.27 -12.50
N THR A 39 7.51 15.74 -12.10
CA THR A 39 7.74 14.30 -12.02
C THR A 39 8.62 13.99 -10.81
N MET A 40 8.54 12.78 -10.28
CA MET A 40 9.44 12.34 -9.21
C MET A 40 10.90 12.64 -9.54
N LYS A 41 11.67 13.07 -8.53
CA LYS A 41 13.13 13.16 -8.65
C LYS A 41 13.72 11.79 -8.95
N LYS A 42 14.95 11.77 -9.44
CA LYS A 42 15.68 10.51 -9.68
C LYS A 42 15.88 9.79 -8.34
N ALA A 43 15.24 8.64 -8.18
CA ALA A 43 15.42 7.77 -7.03
C ALA A 43 16.60 6.81 -7.23
N GLU A 44 17.29 6.49 -6.14
CA GLU A 44 18.30 5.43 -6.14
C GLU A 44 17.60 4.07 -6.15
N VAL A 45 17.83 3.29 -7.22
CA VAL A 45 17.26 1.96 -7.39
C VAL A 45 18.15 0.91 -6.72
N LEU A 46 17.53 -0.08 -6.07
CA LEU A 46 18.27 -1.19 -5.46
C LEU A 46 19.05 -1.98 -6.53
N LYS A 47 20.37 -2.05 -6.37
CA LYS A 47 21.25 -2.83 -7.29
C LYS A 47 21.04 -4.34 -7.17
N ASN A 48 20.66 -4.82 -5.98
CA ASN A 48 20.45 -6.24 -5.68
C ASN A 48 19.25 -6.40 -4.73
N ALA A 49 18.06 -6.53 -5.31
CA ALA A 49 16.83 -6.70 -4.54
C ALA A 49 16.82 -7.98 -3.68
N PRO A 50 17.24 -9.17 -4.17
CA PRO A 50 17.31 -10.36 -3.33
C PRO A 50 18.16 -10.18 -2.07
N ARG A 51 19.32 -9.52 -2.19
CA ARG A 51 20.16 -9.23 -1.01
C ARG A 51 19.49 -8.23 -0.06
N ALA A 52 18.83 -7.22 -0.59
CA ALA A 52 18.11 -6.24 0.22
C ALA A 52 16.93 -6.88 0.99
N ILE A 53 16.18 -7.77 0.33
CA ILE A 53 15.09 -8.54 0.96
C ILE A 53 15.65 -9.45 2.07
N ALA A 54 16.71 -10.20 1.78
CA ALA A 54 17.32 -11.08 2.75
C ALA A 54 17.83 -10.31 3.98
N LYS A 55 18.47 -9.14 3.74
CA LYS A 55 18.92 -8.25 4.81
C LYS A 55 17.77 -7.73 5.65
N ALA A 56 16.70 -7.22 5.04
CA ALA A 56 15.55 -6.68 5.76
C ALA A 56 14.87 -7.75 6.64
N LEU A 57 14.78 -9.00 6.17
CA LEU A 57 14.24 -10.11 6.96
C LEU A 57 15.16 -10.57 8.08
N ALA A 58 16.48 -10.42 7.95
CA ALA A 58 17.47 -10.81 8.95
C ALA A 58 17.70 -9.74 10.02
N GLU A 59 17.64 -8.46 9.61
CA GLU A 59 17.93 -7.29 10.44
C GLU A 59 16.71 -6.35 10.43
N PRO A 60 15.56 -6.75 11.04
CA PRO A 60 14.34 -5.98 10.98
C PRO A 60 14.42 -4.69 11.80
N LEU A 61 13.77 -3.66 11.34
CA LEU A 61 13.58 -2.41 12.06
C LEU A 61 12.80 -2.67 13.36
N GLY A 62 13.30 -2.12 14.46
CA GLY A 62 12.77 -2.45 15.80
C GLY A 62 13.47 -3.63 16.48
N GLY A 63 14.32 -4.35 15.76
CA GLY A 63 15.21 -5.39 16.33
C GLY A 63 14.54 -6.73 16.63
N VAL A 64 13.21 -6.86 16.51
CA VAL A 64 12.49 -8.12 16.79
C VAL A 64 12.38 -8.95 15.51
N THR A 65 13.07 -10.07 15.48
CA THR A 65 13.10 -10.97 14.31
C THR A 65 11.89 -11.90 14.26
N LEU A 66 11.59 -12.45 13.06
CA LEU A 66 10.54 -13.47 12.92
C LEU A 66 10.78 -14.70 13.82
N ASP A 67 12.04 -15.07 14.04
CA ASP A 67 12.39 -16.15 14.95
C ASP A 67 11.96 -15.84 16.40
N GLN A 68 12.28 -14.66 16.88
CA GLN A 68 11.87 -14.20 18.22
C GLN A 68 10.34 -14.10 18.35
N ILE A 69 9.66 -13.62 17.32
CA ILE A 69 8.19 -13.57 17.29
C ILE A 69 7.61 -14.99 17.41
N ILE A 70 8.09 -15.93 16.59
CA ILE A 70 7.62 -17.33 16.58
C ILE A 70 7.89 -18.00 17.93
N THR A 71 9.11 -17.89 18.42
CA THR A 71 9.53 -18.48 19.72
C THR A 71 8.72 -17.88 20.88
N GLY A 72 8.47 -16.55 20.83
CA GLY A 72 7.70 -15.83 21.86
C GLY A 72 6.23 -16.26 21.95
N LYS A 73 5.68 -17.00 20.95
CA LYS A 73 4.31 -17.54 21.04
C LYS A 73 4.17 -18.73 21.99
N GLY A 74 5.29 -19.29 22.49
CA GLY A 74 5.29 -20.35 23.51
C GLY A 74 4.67 -21.68 23.07
N ARG A 75 4.51 -21.90 21.76
CA ARG A 75 3.97 -23.13 21.17
C ARG A 75 4.86 -23.62 20.03
N PRO A 76 4.80 -24.92 19.66
CA PRO A 76 5.56 -25.43 18.51
C PRO A 76 5.23 -24.65 17.23
N ALA A 77 6.25 -24.19 16.52
CA ALA A 77 6.11 -23.37 15.30
C ALA A 77 5.17 -24.00 14.27
N GLY A 78 5.22 -25.33 14.09
CA GLY A 78 4.37 -26.06 13.16
C GLY A 78 2.88 -26.04 13.49
N GLN A 79 2.49 -25.62 14.69
CA GLN A 79 1.08 -25.48 15.10
C GLN A 79 0.57 -24.03 14.97
N LEU A 80 1.48 -23.05 14.80
CA LEU A 80 1.10 -21.66 14.73
C LEU A 80 0.42 -21.33 13.40
N LYS A 81 -0.74 -20.71 13.49
CA LYS A 81 -1.46 -20.12 12.33
C LYS A 81 -0.82 -18.80 11.96
N THR A 82 -0.47 -18.64 10.71
CA THR A 82 0.15 -17.41 10.20
C THR A 82 -0.73 -16.78 9.12
N ALA A 83 -1.07 -15.53 9.26
CA ALA A 83 -1.78 -14.75 8.25
C ALA A 83 -0.87 -13.67 7.68
N ILE A 84 -0.82 -13.59 6.36
CA ILE A 84 -0.04 -12.61 5.61
C ILE A 84 -1.00 -11.80 4.75
N THR A 85 -1.05 -10.47 4.94
CA THR A 85 -1.83 -9.63 4.04
C THR A 85 -1.04 -9.26 2.80
N ILE A 86 -1.72 -9.17 1.66
CA ILE A 86 -1.20 -8.62 0.42
C ILE A 86 -2.18 -7.56 -0.12
N SER A 87 -1.68 -6.60 -0.88
CA SER A 87 -2.53 -5.68 -1.63
C SER A 87 -3.18 -6.41 -2.80
N ASP A 88 -4.32 -5.92 -3.26
CA ASP A 88 -4.98 -6.39 -4.47
C ASP A 88 -4.24 -5.93 -5.75
N ILE A 89 -4.75 -6.34 -6.91
CA ILE A 89 -4.16 -6.05 -8.22
C ILE A 89 -4.07 -4.55 -8.57
N THR A 90 -4.76 -3.69 -7.84
CA THR A 90 -4.71 -2.23 -8.07
C THR A 90 -3.41 -1.58 -7.61
N ARG A 91 -2.53 -2.32 -6.93
CA ARG A 91 -1.21 -1.84 -6.49
C ARG A 91 -0.08 -2.65 -7.14
N PRO A 92 0.95 -1.98 -7.68
CA PRO A 92 2.09 -2.63 -8.33
C PRO A 92 3.10 -3.18 -7.33
N VAL A 93 2.65 -3.94 -6.33
CA VAL A 93 3.53 -4.47 -5.29
C VAL A 93 4.41 -5.58 -5.86
N PRO A 94 5.73 -5.54 -5.65
CA PRO A 94 6.66 -6.53 -6.19
C PRO A 94 6.62 -7.83 -5.36
N TYR A 95 5.50 -8.56 -5.42
CA TYR A 95 5.35 -9.83 -4.69
C TYR A 95 6.10 -10.98 -5.35
N LYS A 96 6.13 -11.05 -6.70
CA LYS A 96 6.66 -12.17 -7.47
C LYS A 96 7.95 -11.86 -8.23
N GLY A 97 8.53 -12.92 -8.83
CA GLY A 97 9.70 -12.82 -9.71
C GLY A 97 11.02 -12.65 -8.94
N LYS A 98 12.09 -12.35 -9.69
CA LYS A 98 13.45 -12.24 -9.15
C LYS A 98 13.58 -11.20 -8.03
N ASN A 99 12.82 -10.13 -8.11
CA ASN A 99 12.83 -9.02 -7.15
C ASN A 99 11.64 -9.09 -6.18
N GLY A 100 10.85 -10.17 -6.21
CA GLY A 100 9.67 -10.35 -5.38
C GLY A 100 10.03 -10.75 -3.95
N PHE A 101 9.33 -10.21 -2.99
CA PHE A 101 9.64 -10.46 -1.57
C PHE A 101 8.73 -11.51 -0.90
N ILE A 102 7.61 -11.92 -1.56
CA ILE A 102 6.69 -12.87 -0.89
C ILE A 102 7.30 -14.26 -0.73
N LEU A 103 7.94 -14.77 -1.78
CA LEU A 103 8.57 -16.11 -1.72
C LEU A 103 9.74 -16.18 -0.72
N PRO A 104 10.65 -15.20 -0.63
CA PRO A 104 11.64 -15.10 0.45
C PRO A 104 11.02 -15.10 1.85
N LEU A 105 9.95 -14.33 2.08
CA LEU A 105 9.23 -14.33 3.35
C LEU A 105 8.66 -15.71 3.68
N LEU A 106 7.96 -16.34 2.73
CA LEU A 106 7.40 -17.69 2.90
C LEU A 106 8.49 -18.73 3.20
N LYS A 107 9.59 -18.70 2.45
CA LYS A 107 10.75 -19.58 2.71
C LYS A 107 11.32 -19.37 4.10
N ARG A 108 11.42 -18.13 4.56
CA ARG A 108 11.90 -17.84 5.93
C ARG A 108 10.98 -18.44 6.98
N LEU A 109 9.66 -18.29 6.84
CA LEU A 109 8.68 -18.87 7.75
C LEU A 109 8.77 -20.41 7.79
N LEU A 110 8.88 -21.06 6.63
CA LEU A 110 9.05 -22.51 6.55
C LEU A 110 10.36 -22.98 7.23
N THR A 111 11.46 -22.26 7.02
CA THR A 111 12.76 -22.54 7.66
C THR A 111 12.68 -22.40 9.19
N LEU A 112 11.83 -21.51 9.70
CA LEU A 112 11.56 -21.33 11.12
C LEU A 112 10.53 -22.32 11.67
N GLY A 113 10.10 -23.31 10.88
CA GLY A 113 9.25 -24.42 11.30
C GLY A 113 7.75 -24.18 11.16
N ILE A 114 7.30 -23.05 10.61
CA ILE A 114 5.88 -22.83 10.33
C ILE A 114 5.42 -23.83 9.26
N SER A 115 4.35 -24.56 9.53
CA SER A 115 3.78 -25.51 8.57
C SER A 115 3.09 -24.78 7.43
N LYS A 116 3.35 -25.18 6.18
CA LYS A 116 2.78 -24.55 4.98
C LYS A 116 1.24 -24.49 5.02
N GLN A 117 0.59 -25.55 5.49
CA GLN A 117 -0.87 -25.63 5.63
C GLN A 117 -1.44 -24.62 6.64
N ASN A 118 -0.62 -24.08 7.53
CA ASN A 118 -1.02 -23.09 8.52
C ASN A 118 -0.82 -21.66 8.06
N ILE A 119 -0.28 -21.44 6.85
CA ILE A 119 -0.11 -20.11 6.27
C ILE A 119 -1.34 -19.75 5.43
N ARG A 120 -1.94 -18.62 5.70
CA ARG A 120 -3.02 -17.98 4.90
C ARG A 120 -2.51 -16.67 4.34
N ILE A 121 -2.67 -16.49 3.03
CA ILE A 121 -2.43 -15.22 2.36
C ILE A 121 -3.80 -14.57 2.16
N ILE A 122 -3.96 -13.33 2.60
CA ILE A 122 -5.23 -12.61 2.55
C ILE A 122 -5.06 -11.37 1.66
N VAL A 123 -5.80 -11.33 0.58
CA VAL A 123 -5.86 -10.12 -0.27
C VAL A 123 -6.72 -9.08 0.43
N GLY A 124 -6.11 -7.96 0.79
CA GLY A 124 -6.76 -6.83 1.45
C GLY A 124 -7.54 -5.99 0.43
N THR A 125 -8.74 -6.42 0.11
CA THR A 125 -9.60 -5.80 -0.92
C THR A 125 -10.29 -4.52 -0.45
N GLY A 126 -10.49 -4.36 0.88
CA GLY A 126 -11.37 -3.29 1.38
C GLY A 126 -12.76 -3.40 0.74
N THR A 127 -13.18 -2.36 0.00
CA THR A 127 -14.44 -2.34 -0.77
C THR A 127 -14.28 -2.79 -2.23
N HIS A 128 -13.08 -3.18 -2.65
CA HIS A 128 -12.87 -3.67 -4.01
C HIS A 128 -13.47 -5.08 -4.16
N ARG A 129 -13.74 -5.49 -5.40
CA ARG A 129 -14.17 -6.83 -5.70
C ARG A 129 -13.10 -7.88 -5.34
N ALA A 130 -13.52 -9.11 -5.19
CA ALA A 130 -12.60 -10.23 -5.06
C ALA A 130 -11.70 -10.38 -6.30
N SER A 131 -10.49 -10.90 -6.10
CA SER A 131 -9.52 -11.16 -7.15
C SER A 131 -9.89 -12.41 -7.94
N THR A 132 -9.69 -12.39 -9.25
CA THR A 132 -9.81 -13.61 -10.07
C THR A 132 -8.61 -14.55 -9.81
N PRO A 133 -8.72 -15.84 -10.16
CA PRO A 133 -7.59 -16.78 -10.09
C PRO A 133 -6.37 -16.28 -10.87
N GLU A 134 -6.60 -15.68 -12.05
CA GLU A 134 -5.55 -15.13 -12.92
C GLU A 134 -4.86 -13.94 -12.26
N GLU A 135 -5.60 -13.05 -11.60
CA GLU A 135 -5.06 -11.92 -10.85
C GLU A 135 -4.21 -12.40 -9.66
N LYS A 136 -4.63 -13.45 -8.95
CA LYS A 136 -3.83 -14.07 -7.88
C LYS A 136 -2.50 -14.61 -8.42
N ILE A 137 -2.52 -15.23 -9.60
CA ILE A 137 -1.31 -15.69 -10.29
C ILE A 137 -0.49 -14.49 -10.78
N GLU A 138 -1.14 -13.42 -11.27
CA GLU A 138 -0.45 -12.20 -11.68
C GLU A 138 0.27 -11.56 -10.49
N MET A 139 -0.34 -11.48 -9.34
CA MET A 139 0.25 -10.89 -8.13
C MET A 139 1.36 -11.76 -7.52
N LEU A 140 1.10 -13.06 -7.32
CA LEU A 140 1.92 -13.94 -6.49
C LEU A 140 2.83 -14.91 -7.28
N GLY A 141 2.52 -15.10 -8.56
CA GLY A 141 3.12 -16.17 -9.37
C GLY A 141 2.43 -17.53 -9.16
N ARG A 142 2.54 -18.42 -10.17
CA ARG A 142 1.89 -19.75 -10.16
C ARG A 142 2.28 -20.60 -8.95
N GLU A 143 3.54 -20.59 -8.55
CA GLU A 143 4.06 -21.36 -7.42
C GLU A 143 3.33 -21.00 -6.12
N VAL A 144 3.25 -19.73 -5.77
CA VAL A 144 2.65 -19.28 -4.51
C VAL A 144 1.13 -19.39 -4.59
N ALA A 145 0.51 -18.90 -5.67
CA ALA A 145 -0.95 -18.93 -5.84
C ALA A 145 -1.52 -20.37 -5.86
N GLY A 146 -0.76 -21.34 -6.40
CA GLY A 146 -1.18 -22.75 -6.44
C GLY A 146 -0.78 -23.58 -5.21
N SER A 147 0.03 -23.03 -4.32
CA SER A 147 0.60 -23.80 -3.20
C SER A 147 0.12 -23.35 -1.82
N TYR A 148 -0.48 -22.19 -1.71
CA TYR A 148 -0.96 -21.61 -0.45
C TYR A 148 -2.43 -21.24 -0.56
N ALA A 149 -3.15 -21.25 0.55
CA ALA A 149 -4.51 -20.73 0.59
C ALA A 149 -4.47 -19.20 0.45
N VAL A 150 -4.99 -18.69 -0.68
CA VAL A 150 -5.09 -17.26 -0.99
C VAL A 150 -6.56 -16.85 -0.94
N LEU A 151 -6.93 -16.11 0.10
CA LEU A 151 -8.29 -15.70 0.41
C LEU A 151 -8.46 -14.21 0.08
N ASP A 152 -9.64 -13.82 -0.40
CA ASP A 152 -9.98 -12.40 -0.50
C ASP A 152 -10.75 -11.97 0.75
N HIS A 153 -10.47 -10.78 1.24
CA HIS A 153 -11.32 -10.16 2.25
C HIS A 153 -12.67 -9.76 1.64
N ASN A 154 -13.74 -9.85 2.42
CA ASN A 154 -15.05 -9.31 2.08
C ASN A 154 -15.57 -8.48 3.23
N CYS A 155 -15.60 -7.16 3.07
CA CYS A 155 -16.02 -6.21 4.10
C CYS A 155 -17.52 -6.26 4.45
N GLU A 156 -18.34 -6.94 3.65
CA GLU A 156 -19.78 -7.07 3.84
C GLU A 156 -20.19 -8.43 4.44
N ASP A 157 -19.30 -9.44 4.37
CA ASP A 157 -19.58 -10.78 4.90
C ASP A 157 -19.38 -10.85 6.41
N ARG A 158 -20.48 -10.64 7.14
CA ARG A 158 -20.50 -10.68 8.61
C ARG A 158 -20.00 -11.99 9.21
N ALA A 159 -20.13 -13.11 8.51
CA ALA A 159 -19.65 -14.41 8.99
C ALA A 159 -18.13 -14.50 8.99
N SER A 160 -17.48 -13.79 8.09
CA SER A 160 -16.01 -13.72 7.97
C SER A 160 -15.37 -12.62 8.82
N LEU A 161 -16.17 -11.88 9.60
CA LEU A 161 -15.71 -10.76 10.43
C LEU A 161 -15.83 -11.10 11.92
N VAL A 162 -15.01 -10.44 12.74
CA VAL A 162 -15.06 -10.51 14.21
C VAL A 162 -14.82 -9.13 14.82
N CYS A 163 -15.58 -8.78 15.86
CA CYS A 163 -15.38 -7.53 16.59
C CYS A 163 -14.05 -7.58 17.34
N VAL A 164 -13.22 -6.54 17.18
CA VAL A 164 -11.91 -6.40 17.84
C VAL A 164 -11.88 -5.25 18.85
N GLY A 165 -12.98 -4.55 19.02
CA GLY A 165 -13.12 -3.45 19.98
C GLY A 165 -13.52 -2.14 19.32
N LYS A 166 -13.21 -1.02 20.01
CA LYS A 166 -13.48 0.34 19.53
C LYS A 166 -12.21 1.17 19.49
N THR A 167 -12.12 2.04 18.51
CA THR A 167 -11.04 3.03 18.41
C THR A 167 -11.25 4.18 19.41
N PRO A 168 -10.23 5.03 19.62
CA PRO A 168 -10.39 6.26 20.40
C PRO A 168 -11.47 7.20 19.87
N THR A 169 -11.76 7.18 18.57
CA THR A 169 -12.85 7.95 17.94
C THR A 169 -14.22 7.32 18.13
N GLY A 170 -14.30 6.18 18.83
CA GLY A 170 -15.55 5.46 19.12
C GLY A 170 -16.01 4.51 18.00
N THR A 171 -15.24 4.36 16.92
CA THR A 171 -15.56 3.42 15.85
C THR A 171 -15.48 1.98 16.33
N GLU A 172 -16.57 1.24 16.24
CA GLU A 172 -16.59 -0.20 16.51
C GLU A 172 -16.03 -0.94 15.30
N VAL A 173 -14.95 -1.70 15.51
CA VAL A 173 -14.17 -2.32 14.44
C VAL A 173 -14.46 -3.81 14.33
N PHE A 174 -14.89 -4.23 13.14
CA PHE A 174 -14.96 -5.64 12.75
C PHE A 174 -13.85 -5.94 11.75
N LEU A 175 -13.05 -6.94 12.06
CA LEU A 175 -11.87 -7.32 11.29
C LEU A 175 -12.04 -8.69 10.64
N ASN A 176 -11.34 -8.94 9.55
CA ASN A 176 -11.22 -10.27 8.94
C ASN A 176 -10.86 -11.32 10.00
N ARG A 177 -11.76 -12.29 10.21
CA ARG A 177 -11.63 -13.34 11.24
C ARG A 177 -10.35 -14.16 11.07
N THR A 178 -10.02 -14.56 9.85
CA THR A 178 -8.81 -15.35 9.57
C THR A 178 -7.54 -14.62 9.98
N PHE A 179 -7.50 -13.29 9.75
CA PHE A 179 -6.38 -12.47 10.18
C PHE A 179 -6.33 -12.30 11.70
N GLN A 180 -7.47 -12.03 12.33
CA GLN A 180 -7.53 -11.84 13.77
C GLN A 180 -7.18 -13.10 14.57
N GLU A 181 -7.65 -14.27 14.12
CA GLU A 181 -7.43 -15.55 14.77
C GLU A 181 -6.05 -16.17 14.49
N ALA A 182 -5.23 -15.51 13.66
CA ALA A 182 -3.87 -15.95 13.43
C ALA A 182 -2.97 -15.64 14.64
N ASP A 183 -2.07 -16.58 14.94
CA ASP A 183 -1.06 -16.43 15.99
C ASP A 183 0.05 -15.48 15.58
N ILE A 184 0.34 -15.44 14.28
CA ILE A 184 1.34 -14.55 13.66
C ILE A 184 0.66 -13.75 12.57
N LYS A 185 0.68 -12.43 12.72
CA LYS A 185 0.05 -11.45 11.84
C LYS A 185 1.10 -10.64 11.11
N ILE A 186 1.23 -10.87 9.81
CA ILE A 186 2.21 -10.19 8.96
C ILE A 186 1.48 -9.31 7.95
N VAL A 187 1.82 -8.05 7.90
CA VAL A 187 1.29 -7.13 6.88
C VAL A 187 2.34 -6.86 5.81
N THR A 188 1.92 -6.89 4.56
CA THR A 188 2.81 -6.60 3.43
C THR A 188 2.19 -5.59 2.47
N GLY A 189 3.02 -4.90 1.69
CA GLY A 189 2.50 -3.94 0.73
C GLY A 189 3.54 -3.02 0.09
N LEU A 190 3.05 -1.87 -0.33
CA LEU A 190 3.82 -0.79 -0.92
C LEU A 190 3.66 0.46 -0.07
N THR A 191 4.76 1.15 0.21
CA THR A 191 4.72 2.48 0.79
C THR A 191 4.93 3.53 -0.30
N GLU A 192 3.92 4.32 -0.52
CA GLU A 192 3.86 5.45 -1.45
C GLU A 192 3.08 6.60 -0.81
N SER A 193 3.22 7.83 -1.28
CA SER A 193 2.43 8.96 -0.79
C SER A 193 0.94 8.69 -1.01
N HIS A 194 0.09 9.17 -0.09
CA HIS A 194 -1.34 8.92 -0.13
C HIS A 194 -2.12 10.17 0.19
N PHE A 195 -3.02 10.57 -0.70
CA PHE A 195 -3.73 11.85 -0.70
C PHE A 195 -4.52 12.17 0.59
N MET A 196 -4.90 11.17 1.40
CA MET A 196 -5.66 11.37 2.63
C MET A 196 -4.97 10.83 3.89
N ALA A 197 -4.17 9.79 3.80
CA ALA A 197 -3.61 9.10 4.98
C ALA A 197 -2.09 9.28 5.12
N GLY A 198 -1.51 10.30 4.52
CA GLY A 198 -0.08 10.55 4.49
C GLY A 198 0.66 9.60 3.56
N ALA A 199 0.68 8.31 3.86
CA ALA A 199 1.25 7.27 3.02
C ALA A 199 0.45 5.98 3.09
N SER A 200 0.61 5.11 2.08
CA SER A 200 0.14 3.72 2.08
C SER A 200 1.09 2.80 2.88
N GLY A 201 0.82 1.51 2.88
CA GLY A 201 1.62 0.50 3.59
C GLY A 201 1.31 0.39 5.08
N GLY A 202 1.94 -0.60 5.72
CA GLY A 202 1.84 -0.86 7.16
C GLY A 202 0.39 -0.96 7.64
N ARG A 203 -0.02 -0.02 8.50
CA ARG A 203 -1.37 0.05 9.08
C ARG A 203 -2.50 0.01 8.06
N LYS A 204 -2.27 0.52 6.83
CA LYS A 204 -3.31 0.49 5.78
C LYS A 204 -3.58 -0.91 5.22
N ALA A 205 -2.67 -1.86 5.42
CA ALA A 205 -2.92 -3.27 5.13
C ALA A 205 -3.86 -3.95 6.16
N VAL A 206 -4.21 -3.23 7.23
CA VAL A 206 -5.24 -3.60 8.21
C VAL A 206 -6.50 -2.77 8.00
N CYS A 207 -6.41 -1.44 8.12
CA CYS A 207 -7.50 -0.51 7.86
C CYS A 207 -7.10 0.48 6.75
N PRO A 208 -7.85 0.51 5.63
CA PRO A 208 -9.17 -0.08 5.38
C PRO A 208 -9.18 -1.50 4.78
N ALA A 209 -8.04 -2.16 4.61
CA ALA A 209 -7.92 -3.35 3.77
C ALA A 209 -8.66 -4.59 4.28
N LEU A 210 -8.79 -4.78 5.61
CA LEU A 210 -9.33 -5.99 6.24
C LEU A 210 -10.50 -5.74 7.19
N VAL A 211 -11.01 -4.52 7.27
CA VAL A 211 -12.11 -4.14 8.17
C VAL A 211 -13.45 -4.15 7.46
N ASP A 212 -14.54 -4.13 8.22
CA ASP A 212 -15.90 -4.10 7.71
C ASP A 212 -16.25 -2.79 6.98
N LEU A 213 -17.34 -2.82 6.21
CA LEU A 213 -17.78 -1.69 5.40
C LEU A 213 -18.03 -0.42 6.24
N ARG A 214 -18.59 -0.54 7.46
CA ARG A 214 -18.87 0.64 8.31
C ARG A 214 -17.58 1.32 8.76
N THR A 215 -16.60 0.54 9.17
CA THR A 215 -15.26 1.06 9.50
C THR A 215 -14.60 1.73 8.29
N ILE A 216 -14.73 1.13 7.08
CA ILE A 216 -14.22 1.74 5.84
C ILE A 216 -14.93 3.06 5.54
N GLN A 217 -16.25 3.12 5.71
CA GLN A 217 -17.03 4.35 5.49
C GLN A 217 -16.63 5.46 6.48
N LYS A 218 -16.41 5.13 7.77
CA LYS A 218 -15.89 6.10 8.73
C LYS A 218 -14.51 6.60 8.35
N PHE A 219 -13.60 5.70 7.97
CA PHE A 219 -12.26 6.05 7.51
C PHE A 219 -12.26 6.99 6.28
N HIS A 220 -13.28 6.92 5.44
CA HIS A 220 -13.48 7.76 4.27
C HIS A 220 -14.59 8.82 4.47
N SER A 221 -14.96 9.10 5.72
CA SER A 221 -16.04 10.06 5.99
C SER A 221 -15.60 11.50 5.72
N PRO A 222 -16.56 12.41 5.47
CA PRO A 222 -16.28 13.83 5.39
C PRO A 222 -15.54 14.36 6.61
N ASP A 223 -15.92 13.93 7.83
CA ASP A 223 -15.27 14.34 9.07
C ASP A 223 -13.75 14.14 9.06
N PHE A 224 -13.28 13.03 8.40
CA PHE A 224 -11.86 12.75 8.28
C PHE A 224 -11.22 13.48 7.09
N LEU A 225 -11.93 13.53 5.97
CA LEU A 225 -11.41 14.10 4.72
C LEU A 225 -11.35 15.63 4.72
N GLU A 226 -12.18 16.30 5.49
CA GLU A 226 -12.19 17.76 5.65
C GLU A 226 -11.06 18.28 6.53
N SER A 227 -10.36 17.39 7.27
CA SER A 227 -9.18 17.78 8.03
C SER A 227 -8.06 18.24 7.09
N GLU A 228 -7.50 19.41 7.36
CA GLU A 228 -6.33 19.96 6.61
C GLU A 228 -5.12 19.02 6.69
N ASN A 229 -5.04 18.19 7.74
CA ASN A 229 -3.99 17.19 7.92
C ASN A 229 -4.26 15.88 7.14
N ALA A 230 -5.47 15.67 6.62
CA ALA A 230 -5.79 14.49 5.80
C ALA A 230 -5.23 14.65 4.38
N THR A 231 -3.92 14.68 4.25
CA THR A 231 -3.23 14.94 2.99
C THR A 231 -1.92 14.14 2.86
N ASN A 232 -1.25 14.29 1.71
CA ASN A 232 0.00 13.61 1.39
C ASN A 232 1.11 13.89 2.42
N LEU A 233 1.75 12.84 2.90
CA LEU A 233 2.95 12.87 3.74
C LEU A 233 2.80 13.62 5.08
N ILE A 234 1.57 13.93 5.48
CA ILE A 234 1.24 14.45 6.81
C ILE A 234 0.70 13.29 7.66
N PHE A 235 1.24 13.13 8.86
CA PHE A 235 0.90 12.04 9.79
C PHE A 235 0.38 12.57 11.12
N GLU A 236 1.06 13.54 11.71
CA GLU A 236 0.64 14.17 12.96
C GLU A 236 -0.68 14.92 12.77
N GLY A 237 -1.66 14.62 13.60
CA GLY A 237 -3.01 15.17 13.50
C GLY A 237 -3.80 14.73 12.27
N ASN A 238 -3.31 13.75 11.50
CA ASN A 238 -4.03 13.20 10.37
C ASN A 238 -5.01 12.11 10.85
N PRO A 239 -6.33 12.37 10.84
CA PRO A 239 -7.30 11.44 11.41
C PRO A 239 -7.33 10.09 10.70
N CYS A 240 -7.08 10.06 9.40
CA CYS A 240 -7.01 8.80 8.65
C CYS A 240 -5.79 7.96 9.04
N HIS A 241 -4.65 8.61 9.30
CA HIS A 241 -3.46 7.92 9.79
C HIS A 241 -3.67 7.37 11.19
N GLU A 242 -4.15 8.22 12.09
CA GLU A 242 -4.31 7.91 13.51
C GLU A 242 -5.33 6.79 13.74
N GLU A 243 -6.48 6.84 13.04
CA GLU A 243 -7.50 5.79 13.10
C GLU A 243 -6.97 4.44 12.59
N ALA A 244 -6.33 4.43 11.42
CA ALA A 244 -5.76 3.19 10.87
C ALA A 244 -4.65 2.63 11.76
N LEU A 245 -3.84 3.48 12.40
CA LEU A 245 -2.79 3.06 13.31
C LEU A 245 -3.36 2.50 14.62
N ALA A 246 -4.39 3.16 15.18
CA ALA A 246 -5.08 2.68 16.37
C ALA A 246 -5.68 1.28 16.14
N ILE A 247 -6.34 1.07 15.00
CA ILE A 247 -6.87 -0.24 14.62
C ILE A 247 -5.76 -1.27 14.49
N ALA A 248 -4.68 -0.96 13.77
CA ALA A 248 -3.58 -1.90 13.57
C ALA A 248 -2.86 -2.27 14.88
N LYS A 249 -2.74 -1.33 15.83
CA LYS A 249 -2.23 -1.58 17.19
C LYS A 249 -3.15 -2.49 18.00
N THR A 250 -4.46 -2.24 17.95
CA THR A 250 -5.46 -3.08 18.63
C THR A 250 -5.46 -4.51 18.10
N VAL A 251 -5.28 -4.68 16.80
CA VAL A 251 -5.19 -6.00 16.13
C VAL A 251 -3.90 -6.75 16.50
N GLY A 252 -2.82 -6.03 16.79
CA GLY A 252 -1.53 -6.63 17.16
C GLY A 252 -0.79 -7.20 15.94
N VAL A 253 -0.36 -6.35 15.02
CA VAL A 253 0.51 -6.74 13.90
C VAL A 253 1.88 -7.13 14.43
N ASP A 254 2.34 -8.36 14.15
CA ASP A 254 3.62 -8.87 14.64
C ASP A 254 4.80 -8.44 13.76
N PHE A 255 4.57 -8.33 12.44
CA PHE A 255 5.66 -8.02 11.50
C PHE A 255 5.14 -7.32 10.25
N THR A 256 5.91 -6.38 9.75
CA THR A 256 5.62 -5.62 8.54
C THR A 256 6.71 -5.84 7.50
N LEU A 257 6.34 -5.96 6.21
CA LEU A 257 7.27 -6.00 5.09
C LEU A 257 6.72 -5.14 3.95
N THR A 258 7.42 -4.08 3.61
CA THR A 258 6.97 -3.14 2.57
C THR A 258 8.08 -2.82 1.58
N ALA A 259 7.69 -2.47 0.36
CA ALA A 259 8.57 -1.96 -0.67
C ALA A 259 8.32 -0.48 -0.94
N THR A 260 9.29 0.20 -1.53
CA THR A 260 9.13 1.51 -2.17
C THR A 260 9.60 1.44 -3.62
N LEU A 261 8.96 2.20 -4.51
CA LEU A 261 9.20 2.17 -5.95
C LEU A 261 9.49 3.56 -6.49
N ASP A 262 10.23 3.61 -7.61
CA ASP A 262 10.33 4.83 -8.43
C ASP A 262 9.19 4.91 -9.46
N LYS A 263 9.15 5.98 -10.25
CA LYS A 263 8.15 6.20 -11.30
C LYS A 263 8.10 5.11 -12.39
N ASN A 264 9.16 4.31 -12.51
CA ASN A 264 9.24 3.19 -13.45
C ASN A 264 8.98 1.84 -12.78
N LEU A 265 8.39 1.83 -11.58
CA LEU A 265 8.08 0.66 -10.76
C LEU A 265 9.33 -0.17 -10.39
N ARG A 266 10.51 0.46 -10.32
CA ARG A 266 11.73 -0.19 -9.88
C ARG A 266 11.91 -0.02 -8.37
N LEU A 267 12.37 -1.06 -7.70
CA LEU A 267 12.59 -1.07 -6.25
C LEU A 267 13.62 -0.03 -5.82
N THR A 268 13.24 0.85 -4.90
CA THR A 268 14.10 1.86 -4.27
C THR A 268 14.40 1.53 -2.81
N GLY A 269 13.58 0.68 -2.17
CA GLY A 269 13.77 0.21 -0.80
C GLY A 269 12.94 -1.01 -0.49
N ILE A 270 13.41 -1.78 0.49
CA ILE A 270 12.69 -2.87 1.18
C ILE A 270 12.88 -2.65 2.66
N PHE A 271 11.79 -2.64 3.42
CA PHE A 271 11.77 -2.39 4.85
C PHE A 271 10.94 -3.47 5.54
N ALA A 272 11.48 -4.01 6.64
CA ALA A 272 10.81 -5.06 7.39
C ALA A 272 10.97 -4.86 8.89
N GLY A 273 10.01 -5.33 9.70
CA GLY A 273 10.07 -5.29 11.16
C GLY A 273 8.84 -4.67 11.80
N ASP A 274 9.05 -3.80 12.79
CA ASP A 274 8.02 -3.09 13.53
C ASP A 274 7.15 -2.18 12.63
N LEU A 275 5.86 -2.15 12.90
CA LEU A 275 4.86 -1.46 12.07
C LEU A 275 5.15 0.02 11.85
N GLU A 276 5.47 0.73 12.93
CA GLU A 276 5.68 2.19 12.89
C GLU A 276 7.07 2.53 12.34
N LYS A 277 8.11 1.84 12.82
CA LYS A 277 9.49 2.06 12.35
C LYS A 277 9.67 1.76 10.86
N VAL A 278 8.99 0.73 10.37
CA VAL A 278 8.98 0.40 8.93
C VAL A 278 8.30 1.50 8.12
N LEU A 279 7.18 2.03 8.62
CA LEU A 279 6.50 3.14 7.95
C LEU A 279 7.39 4.38 7.91
N ASP A 280 7.99 4.75 9.05
CA ASP A 280 8.84 5.95 9.16
C ASP A 280 10.04 5.89 8.20
N GLU A 281 10.76 4.78 8.17
CA GLU A 281 11.92 4.64 7.28
C GLU A 281 11.53 4.57 5.80
N ALA A 282 10.42 3.90 5.48
CA ALA A 282 9.91 3.85 4.12
C ALA A 282 9.43 5.24 3.66
N VAL A 283 8.77 6.00 4.52
CA VAL A 283 8.33 7.39 4.25
C VAL A 283 9.53 8.33 4.06
N LYS A 284 10.55 8.25 4.93
CA LYS A 284 11.80 9.01 4.72
C LYS A 284 12.40 8.74 3.35
N LYS A 285 12.38 7.46 2.91
CA LYS A 285 12.88 7.08 1.59
C LYS A 285 12.07 7.72 0.47
N ILE A 286 10.73 7.61 0.49
CA ILE A 286 9.90 8.16 -0.59
C ILE A 286 9.92 9.69 -0.62
N LYS A 287 9.93 10.38 0.51
CA LYS A 287 10.03 11.85 0.59
C LYS A 287 11.19 12.38 -0.24
N SER A 288 12.33 11.69 -0.23
CA SER A 288 13.54 12.14 -0.94
C SER A 288 13.34 12.33 -2.45
N TYR A 289 12.32 11.68 -3.05
CA TYR A 289 12.09 11.73 -4.50
C TYR A 289 10.65 12.07 -4.93
N VAL A 290 9.66 12.01 -4.02
CA VAL A 290 8.28 12.39 -4.38
C VAL A 290 7.97 13.86 -4.06
N GLU A 291 8.65 14.46 -3.09
CA GLU A 291 8.46 15.87 -2.77
C GLU A 291 9.15 16.76 -3.81
N ILE A 292 8.34 17.43 -4.62
CA ILE A 292 8.79 18.35 -5.66
C ILE A 292 8.45 19.77 -5.23
N PRO A 293 9.42 20.66 -4.99
CA PRO A 293 9.12 22.04 -4.70
C PRO A 293 8.53 22.73 -5.92
N ILE A 294 7.48 23.53 -5.71
CA ILE A 294 6.89 24.41 -6.71
C ILE A 294 7.08 25.85 -6.27
N GLU A 295 7.38 26.74 -7.22
CA GLU A 295 7.62 28.16 -6.93
C GLU A 295 6.34 28.99 -6.88
N LYS A 296 5.27 28.49 -7.50
CA LYS A 296 3.97 29.16 -7.59
C LYS A 296 2.86 28.14 -7.79
N GLU A 297 1.65 28.56 -7.47
CA GLU A 297 0.44 27.81 -7.81
C GLU A 297 0.18 27.84 -9.32
N PHE A 298 -0.52 26.82 -9.80
CA PHE A 298 -0.91 26.69 -11.20
C PHE A 298 -2.43 26.84 -11.34
N ASP A 299 -2.88 27.60 -12.35
CA ASP A 299 -4.32 27.73 -12.64
C ASP A 299 -4.95 26.43 -13.14
N ILE A 300 -4.17 25.59 -13.81
CA ILE A 300 -4.62 24.30 -14.35
C ILE A 300 -3.57 23.23 -14.02
N VAL A 301 -4.03 22.12 -13.43
CA VAL A 301 -3.22 20.94 -13.17
C VAL A 301 -3.78 19.77 -13.98
N LEU A 302 -2.92 19.08 -14.73
CA LEU A 302 -3.26 17.89 -15.49
C LEU A 302 -2.54 16.68 -14.91
N THR A 303 -3.29 15.68 -14.50
CA THR A 303 -2.75 14.41 -13.98
C THR A 303 -3.36 13.22 -14.73
N HIS A 304 -2.68 12.07 -14.72
CA HIS A 304 -3.11 10.87 -15.43
C HIS A 304 -3.22 9.61 -14.55
N GLY A 305 -2.96 9.72 -13.25
CA GLY A 305 -3.08 8.63 -12.30
C GLY A 305 -2.10 7.45 -12.48
N GLY A 306 -1.25 7.43 -13.49
CA GLY A 306 -0.24 6.39 -13.70
C GLY A 306 -0.80 4.96 -13.67
N TYR A 307 -0.17 4.06 -12.89
CA TYR A 307 -0.59 2.67 -12.76
C TYR A 307 -2.04 2.50 -12.26
N VAL A 308 -2.48 3.35 -11.33
CA VAL A 308 -3.83 3.28 -10.75
C VAL A 308 -4.93 3.72 -11.73
N GLY A 309 -4.58 4.35 -12.86
CA GLY A 309 -5.48 4.66 -13.97
C GLY A 309 -6.18 3.46 -14.60
N ARG A 310 -5.78 2.23 -14.25
CA ARG A 310 -6.48 0.98 -14.61
C ARG A 310 -7.87 0.86 -13.98
N ASN A 311 -8.16 1.65 -12.95
CA ASN A 311 -9.43 1.68 -12.25
C ASN A 311 -9.92 3.13 -12.13
N HIS A 312 -11.13 3.42 -12.63
CA HIS A 312 -11.72 4.76 -12.63
C HIS A 312 -11.80 5.40 -11.25
N TYR A 313 -12.20 4.64 -10.25
CA TYR A 313 -12.28 5.11 -8.87
C TYR A 313 -10.91 5.48 -8.29
N GLN A 314 -9.89 4.70 -8.60
CA GLN A 314 -8.52 4.99 -8.17
C GLN A 314 -7.93 6.18 -8.94
N LEU A 315 -8.24 6.30 -10.24
CA LEU A 315 -7.81 7.44 -11.06
C LEU A 315 -8.34 8.77 -10.49
N ALA A 316 -9.58 8.80 -10.03
CA ALA A 316 -10.20 10.01 -9.48
C ALA A 316 -9.54 10.53 -8.18
N LYS A 317 -8.62 9.75 -7.59
CA LYS A 317 -7.82 10.12 -6.40
C LYS A 317 -6.46 10.73 -6.75
N ALA A 318 -6.05 10.74 -8.03
CA ALA A 318 -4.77 11.27 -8.50
C ALA A 318 -4.83 12.80 -8.80
#